data_fe6182b5af703eb8949e96caa96b0592
#
_entry.id   fe6182b5af703eb8949e96caa96b0592
#
_cell.length_a   1.000
_cell.length_b   1.000
_cell.length_c   1.000
_cell.angle_alpha   90.00
_cell.angle_beta   90.00
_cell.angle_gamma   90.00
#
_symmetry.space_group_name_H-M   'P 1'
#
loop_
_entity.id
_entity.type
_entity.pdbx_description
1 polymer ?
#
loop_
_entity_poly.entity_id
_entity_poly.type
_entity_poly.pdbx_seq_one_letter_code
_entity_poly.pdbx_strand_id
1 'polypeptide(L)'
;MLFRSTSVESIACYLIGITSLILFVIFENKMKDEAILPLRLFKDKTFSLIAVVGVITGAGMFGGLAMLPLYLQIVGGSSPTNAGLELLPLTLGIMTGSIISGRVISKTGKYKIFPVIGTILLTATLFLMTTFNADTKYWWIAILSYLFGVGLGHVLQPTVIAVQNAVAKRDLGVATSSVTLFRQLGATVGTAAFISVLFGRVGNETQAAFQNSVTNPEYQKALMDPNNVSTVQQLQALQTGQATFDDTSWLASANRTLIHPILEGFANSMSHVFLIGA
;
A
#
# COMPACT_ATOMS: atom_id res chain seq x y z
N MET A 1 -0.09 19.05 -12.00
CA MET A 1 -1.16 20.03 -11.66
C MET A 1 -2.60 19.49 -11.76
N LEU A 2 -2.82 18.24 -12.13
CA LEU A 2 -4.15 17.68 -12.39
C LEU A 2 -4.93 17.15 -11.16
N PHE A 3 -4.35 17.18 -9.96
CA PHE A 3 -5.00 16.64 -8.75
C PHE A 3 -5.02 17.60 -7.55
N ARG A 4 -5.31 18.88 -7.80
CA ARG A 4 -5.82 19.68 -6.68
C ARG A 4 -7.23 19.18 -6.39
N SER A 5 -7.46 18.65 -5.18
CA SER A 5 -8.75 18.13 -4.70
C SER A 5 -9.93 19.11 -4.85
N THR A 6 -9.65 20.35 -5.16
CA THR A 6 -10.62 21.45 -5.40
C THR A 6 -10.74 21.86 -6.87
N SER A 7 -10.12 21.17 -7.82
CA SER A 7 -10.34 21.46 -9.24
C SER A 7 -11.76 21.04 -9.67
N VAL A 8 -12.35 21.77 -10.62
CA VAL A 8 -13.67 21.46 -11.15
C VAL A 8 -13.76 20.02 -11.66
N GLU A 9 -12.70 19.53 -12.26
CA GLU A 9 -12.58 18.15 -12.75
C GLU A 9 -12.63 17.12 -11.62
N SER A 10 -11.93 17.38 -10.49
CA SER A 10 -11.95 16.49 -9.33
C SER A 10 -13.32 16.46 -8.68
N ILE A 11 -13.98 17.61 -8.54
CA ILE A 11 -15.34 17.71 -8.01
C ILE A 11 -16.33 16.97 -8.91
N ALA A 12 -16.22 17.13 -10.23
CA ALA A 12 -17.05 16.39 -11.19
C ALA A 12 -16.88 14.87 -11.06
N CYS A 13 -15.64 14.38 -10.94
CA CYS A 13 -15.36 12.96 -10.71
C CYS A 13 -15.97 12.44 -9.40
N TYR A 14 -15.88 13.22 -8.31
CA TYR A 14 -16.52 12.85 -7.03
C TYR A 14 -18.05 12.79 -7.16
N LEU A 15 -18.67 13.77 -7.80
CA LEU A 15 -20.13 13.80 -8.01
C LEU A 15 -20.59 12.61 -8.87
N ILE A 16 -19.88 12.31 -9.95
CA ILE A 16 -20.17 11.15 -10.80
C ILE A 16 -20.03 9.85 -9.99
N GLY A 17 -18.95 9.71 -9.23
CA GLY A 17 -18.71 8.53 -8.40
C GLY A 17 -19.79 8.32 -7.35
N ILE A 18 -20.14 9.36 -6.59
CA ILE A 18 -21.19 9.29 -5.57
C ILE A 18 -22.55 8.99 -6.21
N THR A 19 -22.89 9.67 -7.31
CA THR A 19 -24.16 9.44 -8.03
C THR A 19 -24.25 8.00 -8.53
N SER A 20 -23.15 7.47 -9.12
CA SER A 20 -23.09 6.09 -9.59
C SER A 20 -23.26 5.07 -8.46
N LEU A 21 -22.68 5.31 -7.29
CA LEU A 21 -22.86 4.46 -6.11
C LEU A 21 -24.31 4.47 -5.61
N ILE A 22 -24.94 5.65 -5.56
CA ILE A 22 -26.35 5.77 -5.15
C ILE A 22 -27.26 5.02 -6.14
N LEU A 23 -27.05 5.23 -7.44
CA LEU A 23 -27.80 4.52 -8.48
C LEU A 23 -27.59 3.00 -8.38
N PHE A 24 -26.35 2.54 -8.17
CA PHE A 24 -26.05 1.13 -7.96
C PHE A 24 -26.88 0.53 -6.82
N VAL A 25 -26.89 1.17 -5.64
CA VAL A 25 -27.66 0.68 -4.49
C VAL A 25 -29.17 0.68 -4.77
N ILE A 26 -29.68 1.69 -5.48
CA ILE A 26 -31.10 1.75 -5.85
C ILE A 26 -31.47 0.61 -6.81
N PHE A 27 -30.64 0.33 -7.83
CA PHE A 27 -30.87 -0.76 -8.78
C PHE A 27 -30.78 -2.12 -8.09
N GLU A 28 -29.75 -2.34 -7.26
CA GLU A 28 -29.58 -3.58 -6.48
C GLU A 28 -30.82 -3.86 -5.60
N ASN A 29 -31.35 -2.85 -4.94
CA ASN A 29 -32.56 -2.99 -4.12
C ASN A 29 -33.81 -3.36 -4.94
N LYS A 30 -33.89 -2.89 -6.20
CA LYS A 30 -35.01 -3.22 -7.12
C LYS A 30 -34.90 -4.64 -7.69
N MET A 31 -33.68 -5.11 -7.98
CA MET A 31 -33.45 -6.42 -8.61
C MET A 31 -33.61 -7.61 -7.64
N LYS A 32 -33.65 -7.35 -6.34
CA LYS A 32 -33.89 -8.38 -5.27
C LYS A 32 -33.00 -9.61 -5.45
N ASP A 33 -33.58 -10.73 -5.90
CA ASP A 33 -32.88 -12.02 -6.03
C ASP A 33 -31.99 -12.13 -7.27
N GLU A 34 -32.19 -11.30 -8.27
CA GLU A 34 -31.35 -11.19 -9.49
C GLU A 34 -30.24 -10.14 -9.33
N ALA A 35 -30.14 -9.49 -8.19
CA ALA A 35 -29.13 -8.50 -7.89
C ALA A 35 -27.72 -9.12 -7.90
N ILE A 36 -26.73 -8.35 -8.39
CA ILE A 36 -25.31 -8.75 -8.37
C ILE A 36 -24.81 -8.88 -6.91
N LEU A 37 -25.33 -8.00 -6.02
CA LEU A 37 -25.05 -7.99 -4.60
C LEU A 37 -26.36 -7.98 -3.79
N PRO A 38 -27.08 -9.12 -3.63
CA PRO A 38 -28.34 -9.15 -2.93
C PRO A 38 -28.22 -8.63 -1.51
N LEU A 39 -28.91 -7.54 -1.18
CA LEU A 39 -28.86 -6.88 0.13
C LEU A 39 -29.29 -7.82 1.27
N ARG A 40 -30.00 -8.91 0.96
CA ARG A 40 -30.37 -9.95 1.92
C ARG A 40 -29.16 -10.64 2.57
N LEU A 41 -28.02 -10.72 1.88
CA LEU A 41 -26.80 -11.33 2.40
C LEU A 41 -26.24 -10.55 3.61
N PHE A 42 -26.46 -9.24 3.66
CA PHE A 42 -26.06 -8.41 4.81
C PHE A 42 -26.90 -8.66 6.08
N LYS A 43 -28.00 -9.41 5.98
CA LYS A 43 -28.75 -9.87 7.17
C LYS A 43 -28.01 -10.99 7.90
N ASP A 44 -27.13 -11.72 7.20
CA ASP A 44 -26.22 -12.67 7.84
C ASP A 44 -25.05 -11.92 8.51
N LYS A 45 -24.91 -12.14 9.82
CA LYS A 45 -23.86 -11.47 10.62
C LYS A 45 -22.45 -11.86 10.16
N THR A 46 -22.27 -13.09 9.74
CA THR A 46 -20.96 -13.59 9.29
C THR A 46 -20.56 -12.93 7.97
N PHE A 47 -21.51 -12.85 7.02
CA PHE A 47 -21.27 -12.16 5.75
C PHE A 47 -20.93 -10.68 5.96
N SER A 48 -21.73 -9.96 6.75
CA SER A 48 -21.51 -8.53 7.05
C SER A 48 -20.16 -8.29 7.74
N LEU A 49 -19.81 -9.15 8.71
CA LEU A 49 -18.50 -9.05 9.37
C LEU A 49 -17.35 -9.28 8.40
N ILE A 50 -17.45 -10.28 7.53
CA ILE A 50 -16.41 -10.57 6.52
C ILE A 50 -16.30 -9.40 5.51
N ALA A 51 -17.41 -8.77 5.14
CA ALA A 51 -17.39 -7.60 4.27
C ALA A 51 -16.60 -6.42 4.91
N VAL A 52 -16.88 -6.11 6.18
CA VAL A 52 -16.17 -5.07 6.94
C VAL A 52 -14.69 -5.42 7.12
N VAL A 53 -14.39 -6.64 7.51
CA VAL A 53 -13.01 -7.14 7.61
C VAL A 53 -12.31 -7.05 6.24
N GLY A 54 -13.03 -7.38 5.16
CA GLY A 54 -12.53 -7.24 3.79
C GLY A 54 -12.09 -5.81 3.45
N VAL A 55 -12.89 -4.80 3.80
CA VAL A 55 -12.55 -3.38 3.59
C VAL A 55 -11.31 -2.99 4.40
N ILE A 56 -11.29 -3.31 5.70
CA ILE A 56 -10.19 -2.94 6.60
C ILE A 56 -8.88 -3.61 6.16
N THR A 57 -8.93 -4.93 5.94
CA THR A 57 -7.75 -5.67 5.49
C THR A 57 -7.32 -5.24 4.08
N GLY A 58 -8.26 -4.96 3.19
CA GLY A 58 -7.98 -4.40 1.88
C GLY A 58 -7.19 -3.10 1.97
N ALA A 59 -7.63 -2.17 2.82
CA ALA A 59 -6.95 -0.88 3.02
C ALA A 59 -5.52 -1.06 3.53
N GLY A 60 -5.31 -1.82 4.61
CA GLY A 60 -3.98 -2.04 5.19
C GLY A 60 -3.03 -2.80 4.25
N MET A 61 -3.54 -3.88 3.63
CA MET A 61 -2.75 -4.72 2.71
C MET A 61 -2.24 -3.96 1.49
N PHE A 62 -3.13 -3.26 0.79
CA PHE A 62 -2.77 -2.57 -0.45
C PHE A 62 -1.97 -1.30 -0.21
N GLY A 63 -2.14 -0.67 0.97
CA GLY A 63 -1.25 0.42 1.40
C GLY A 63 0.20 -0.07 1.51
N GLY A 64 0.44 -1.17 2.20
CA GLY A 64 1.77 -1.78 2.28
C GLY A 64 2.29 -2.26 0.92
N LEU A 65 1.44 -2.91 0.11
CA LEU A 65 1.78 -3.37 -1.24
C LEU A 65 2.20 -2.23 -2.18
N ALA A 66 1.53 -1.07 -2.13
CA ALA A 66 1.84 0.07 -2.97
C ALA A 66 3.13 0.78 -2.54
N MET A 67 3.45 0.79 -1.23
CA MET A 67 4.63 1.46 -0.70
C MET A 67 5.93 0.72 -1.00
N LEU A 68 5.93 -0.62 -1.04
CA LEU A 68 7.14 -1.41 -1.28
C LEU A 68 7.83 -1.10 -2.62
N PRO A 69 7.15 -1.18 -3.79
CA PRO A 69 7.78 -0.84 -5.06
C PRO A 69 8.20 0.64 -5.12
N LEU A 70 7.44 1.54 -4.49
CA LEU A 70 7.77 2.95 -4.43
C LEU A 70 9.05 3.19 -3.60
N TYR A 71 9.19 2.49 -2.47
CA TYR A 71 10.39 2.53 -1.64
C TYR A 71 11.62 2.01 -2.41
N LEU A 72 11.51 0.87 -3.10
CA LEU A 72 12.60 0.29 -3.88
C LEU A 72 13.05 1.20 -5.03
N GLN A 73 12.10 1.90 -5.66
CA GLN A 73 12.43 2.82 -6.76
C GLN A 73 13.01 4.14 -6.27
N ILE A 74 12.39 4.80 -5.28
CA ILE A 74 12.81 6.13 -4.84
C ILE A 74 14.00 6.03 -3.89
N VAL A 75 13.88 5.24 -2.81
CA VAL A 75 14.91 5.14 -1.76
C VAL A 75 16.01 4.17 -2.16
N GLY A 76 15.64 3.02 -2.69
CA GLY A 76 16.59 2.01 -3.17
C GLY A 76 17.29 2.38 -4.48
N GLY A 77 16.73 3.31 -5.28
CA GLY A 77 17.28 3.70 -6.58
C GLY A 77 17.14 2.63 -7.67
N SER A 78 16.27 1.64 -7.45
CA SER A 78 16.05 0.54 -8.41
C SER A 78 15.22 1.03 -9.61
N SER A 79 15.56 0.56 -10.81
CA SER A 79 14.70 0.77 -11.97
C SER A 79 13.33 0.08 -11.76
N PRO A 80 12.25 0.52 -12.43
CA PRO A 80 10.94 -0.11 -12.29
C PRO A 80 10.96 -1.64 -12.53
N THR A 81 11.77 -2.09 -13.50
CA THR A 81 11.94 -3.52 -13.79
C THR A 81 12.65 -4.25 -12.65
N ASN A 82 13.74 -3.68 -12.13
CA ASN A 82 14.47 -4.28 -11.01
C ASN A 82 13.63 -4.28 -9.73
N ALA A 83 12.93 -3.20 -9.43
CA ALA A 83 12.02 -3.14 -8.29
C ALA A 83 10.93 -4.25 -8.37
N GLY A 84 10.43 -4.56 -9.59
CA GLY A 84 9.52 -5.68 -9.81
C GLY A 84 10.16 -7.04 -9.48
N LEU A 85 11.44 -7.26 -9.85
CA LEU A 85 12.18 -8.47 -9.51
C LEU A 85 12.52 -8.54 -8.01
N GLU A 86 12.85 -7.42 -7.40
CA GLU A 86 13.11 -7.31 -5.97
C GLU A 86 11.86 -7.61 -5.10
N LEU A 87 10.65 -7.58 -5.69
CA LEU A 87 9.41 -8.00 -5.05
C LEU A 87 9.10 -9.50 -5.19
N LEU A 88 9.96 -10.31 -5.83
CA LEU A 88 9.80 -11.76 -5.88
C LEU A 88 9.65 -12.41 -4.50
N PRO A 89 10.39 -12.02 -3.44
CA PRO A 89 10.18 -12.55 -2.10
C PRO A 89 8.74 -12.38 -1.60
N LEU A 90 8.12 -11.23 -1.87
CA LEU A 90 6.71 -10.97 -1.53
C LEU A 90 5.78 -11.98 -2.22
N THR A 91 5.94 -12.18 -3.51
CA THR A 91 5.13 -13.11 -4.30
C THR A 91 5.31 -14.56 -3.82
N LEU A 92 6.55 -14.97 -3.55
CA LEU A 92 6.85 -16.29 -2.99
C LEU A 92 6.23 -16.45 -1.59
N GLY A 93 6.22 -15.40 -0.79
CA GLY A 93 5.54 -15.37 0.50
C GLY A 93 4.04 -15.61 0.37
N ILE A 94 3.36 -14.91 -0.54
CA ILE A 94 1.93 -15.09 -0.80
C ILE A 94 1.64 -16.54 -1.22
N MET A 95 2.43 -17.09 -2.13
CA MET A 95 2.29 -18.48 -2.57
C MET A 95 2.47 -19.46 -1.41
N THR A 96 3.52 -19.28 -0.62
CA THR A 96 3.84 -20.14 0.54
C THR A 96 2.68 -20.11 1.55
N GLY A 97 2.25 -18.92 1.95
CA GLY A 97 1.15 -18.74 2.89
C GLY A 97 -0.17 -19.33 2.39
N SER A 98 -0.50 -19.15 1.12
CA SER A 98 -1.71 -19.70 0.50
C SER A 98 -1.66 -21.23 0.41
N ILE A 99 -0.51 -21.82 0.05
CA ILE A 99 -0.35 -23.26 -0.04
C ILE A 99 -0.44 -23.90 1.35
N ILE A 100 0.22 -23.33 2.35
CA ILE A 100 0.19 -23.85 3.72
C ILE A 100 -1.23 -23.80 4.27
N SER A 101 -1.88 -22.64 4.21
CA SER A 101 -3.25 -22.48 4.70
C SER A 101 -4.21 -23.39 3.95
N GLY A 102 -4.13 -23.46 2.63
CA GLY A 102 -4.99 -24.31 1.81
C GLY A 102 -4.84 -25.80 2.13
N ARG A 103 -3.60 -26.31 2.24
CA ARG A 103 -3.36 -27.73 2.60
C ARG A 103 -3.86 -28.09 4.00
N VAL A 104 -3.63 -27.23 4.97
CA VAL A 104 -4.07 -27.49 6.35
C VAL A 104 -5.60 -27.42 6.45
N ILE A 105 -6.24 -26.45 5.79
CA ILE A 105 -7.70 -26.36 5.74
C ILE A 105 -8.32 -27.58 5.08
N SER A 106 -7.76 -28.03 3.95
CA SER A 106 -8.26 -29.22 3.24
C SER A 106 -8.19 -30.49 4.09
N LYS A 107 -7.17 -30.64 4.96
CA LYS A 107 -6.99 -31.79 5.83
C LYS A 107 -7.80 -31.69 7.13
N THR A 108 -7.95 -30.52 7.70
CA THR A 108 -8.48 -30.33 9.07
C THR A 108 -9.86 -29.69 9.11
N GLY A 109 -10.28 -29.03 8.04
CA GLY A 109 -11.48 -28.18 7.99
C GLY A 109 -11.37 -26.87 8.80
N LYS A 110 -10.26 -26.65 9.51
CA LYS A 110 -10.08 -25.50 10.42
C LYS A 110 -9.55 -24.30 9.65
N TYR A 111 -10.43 -23.43 9.17
CA TYR A 111 -10.04 -22.22 8.40
C TYR A 111 -9.92 -20.96 9.27
N LYS A 112 -10.63 -20.87 10.41
CA LYS A 112 -10.76 -19.63 11.21
C LYS A 112 -9.45 -19.11 11.80
N ILE A 113 -8.47 -19.98 12.02
CA ILE A 113 -7.20 -19.61 12.65
C ILE A 113 -6.28 -18.85 11.69
N PHE A 114 -6.36 -19.12 10.39
CA PHE A 114 -5.43 -18.55 9.40
C PHE A 114 -5.58 -17.05 9.20
N PRO A 115 -6.80 -16.47 9.07
CA PRO A 115 -6.92 -15.01 9.01
C PRO A 115 -6.35 -14.32 10.26
N VAL A 116 -6.48 -14.94 11.45
CA VAL A 116 -5.93 -14.39 12.69
C VAL A 116 -4.39 -14.41 12.66
N ILE A 117 -3.79 -15.55 12.30
CA ILE A 117 -2.32 -15.64 12.15
C ILE A 117 -1.85 -14.67 11.07
N GLY A 118 -2.55 -14.61 9.94
CA GLY A 118 -2.23 -13.73 8.84
C GLY A 118 -2.25 -12.25 9.22
N THR A 119 -3.28 -11.79 9.91
CA THR A 119 -3.39 -10.40 10.36
C THR A 119 -2.33 -10.05 11.39
N ILE A 120 -2.04 -10.93 12.36
CA ILE A 120 -0.95 -10.74 13.31
C ILE A 120 0.40 -10.59 12.57
N LEU A 121 0.65 -11.46 11.59
CA LEU A 121 1.89 -11.42 10.81
C LEU A 121 1.98 -10.16 9.95
N LEU A 122 0.87 -9.72 9.35
CA LEU A 122 0.79 -8.46 8.59
C LEU A 122 1.08 -7.25 9.47
N THR A 123 0.42 -7.15 10.64
CA THR A 123 0.65 -6.08 11.62
C THR A 123 2.11 -6.06 12.09
N ALA A 124 2.65 -7.22 12.46
CA ALA A 124 4.03 -7.32 12.92
C ALA A 124 5.04 -6.91 11.83
N THR A 125 4.82 -7.34 10.58
CA THR A 125 5.70 -6.98 9.47
C THR A 125 5.59 -5.52 9.08
N LEU A 126 4.40 -4.94 9.05
CA LEU A 126 4.23 -3.50 8.80
C LEU A 126 4.89 -2.68 9.91
N PHE A 127 4.76 -3.11 11.17
CA PHE A 127 5.46 -2.48 12.28
C PHE A 127 6.98 -2.57 12.14
N LEU A 128 7.52 -3.72 11.74
CA LEU A 128 8.96 -3.87 11.47
C LEU A 128 9.40 -3.04 10.25
N MET A 129 8.55 -2.86 9.23
CA MET A 129 8.86 -2.00 8.08
C MET A 129 8.96 -0.52 8.45
N THR A 130 8.49 -0.10 9.62
CA THR A 130 8.74 1.27 10.13
C THR A 130 10.22 1.53 10.42
N THR A 131 11.05 0.50 10.51
CA THR A 131 12.51 0.62 10.68
C THR A 131 13.26 0.90 9.38
N PHE A 132 12.57 0.95 8.23
CA PHE A 132 13.22 1.26 6.96
C PHE A 132 13.72 2.71 6.93
N ASN A 133 14.96 2.89 6.46
CA ASN A 133 15.64 4.16 6.30
C ASN A 133 16.39 4.19 4.96
N ALA A 134 17.03 5.32 4.62
CA ALA A 134 17.73 5.49 3.34
C ALA A 134 18.86 4.46 3.08
N ASP A 135 19.40 3.85 4.14
CA ASP A 135 20.52 2.91 4.08
C ASP A 135 20.14 1.46 4.38
N THR A 136 18.82 1.17 4.43
CA THR A 136 18.34 -0.20 4.71
C THR A 136 18.79 -1.16 3.63
N LYS A 137 19.46 -2.23 4.04
CA LYS A 137 19.99 -3.26 3.13
C LYS A 137 18.85 -4.08 2.53
N TYR A 138 18.94 -4.38 1.25
CA TYR A 138 17.92 -5.14 0.49
C TYR A 138 17.52 -6.48 1.14
N TRP A 139 18.47 -7.23 1.75
CA TRP A 139 18.14 -8.51 2.39
C TRP A 139 17.10 -8.38 3.51
N TRP A 140 17.11 -7.25 4.25
CA TRP A 140 16.14 -6.97 5.29
C TRP A 140 14.75 -6.67 4.69
N ILE A 141 14.73 -5.87 3.61
CA ILE A 141 13.51 -5.58 2.85
C ILE A 141 12.93 -6.89 2.29
N ALA A 142 13.76 -7.76 1.72
CA ALA A 142 13.34 -9.03 1.15
C ALA A 142 12.72 -9.97 2.18
N ILE A 143 13.32 -10.07 3.39
CA ILE A 143 12.77 -10.89 4.48
C ILE A 143 11.41 -10.36 4.92
N LEU A 144 11.28 -9.05 5.17
CA LEU A 144 10.03 -8.46 5.61
C LEU A 144 8.97 -8.54 4.51
N SER A 145 9.34 -8.34 3.25
CA SER A 145 8.43 -8.53 2.10
C SER A 145 7.92 -9.96 2.01
N TYR A 146 8.80 -10.96 2.21
CA TYR A 146 8.41 -12.36 2.24
C TYR A 146 7.42 -12.65 3.37
N LEU A 147 7.72 -12.20 4.60
CA LEU A 147 6.85 -12.40 5.76
C LEU A 147 5.49 -11.69 5.57
N PHE A 148 5.51 -10.49 5.01
CA PHE A 148 4.28 -9.75 4.66
C PHE A 148 3.47 -10.56 3.64
N GLY A 149 4.12 -11.11 2.61
CA GLY A 149 3.49 -12.00 1.64
C GLY A 149 2.89 -13.25 2.28
N VAL A 150 3.58 -13.90 3.20
CA VAL A 150 3.05 -15.06 3.95
C VAL A 150 1.78 -14.66 4.73
N GLY A 151 1.79 -13.50 5.39
CA GLY A 151 0.62 -12.93 6.05
C GLY A 151 -0.56 -12.76 5.09
N LEU A 152 -0.31 -12.16 3.91
CA LEU A 152 -1.32 -12.00 2.85
C LEU A 152 -1.91 -13.35 2.42
N GLY A 153 -1.08 -14.36 2.17
CA GLY A 153 -1.52 -15.70 1.78
C GLY A 153 -2.40 -16.37 2.83
N HIS A 154 -2.16 -16.11 4.12
CA HIS A 154 -2.98 -16.62 5.21
C HIS A 154 -4.32 -15.89 5.39
N VAL A 155 -4.47 -14.69 4.84
CA VAL A 155 -5.73 -13.93 4.88
C VAL A 155 -6.57 -14.17 3.64
N LEU A 156 -5.98 -14.09 2.45
CA LEU A 156 -6.70 -14.08 1.18
C LEU A 156 -7.54 -15.31 0.96
N GLN A 157 -6.93 -16.49 0.99
CA GLN A 157 -7.60 -17.75 0.67
C GLN A 157 -8.60 -18.20 1.75
N PRO A 158 -8.25 -18.17 3.05
CA PRO A 158 -9.18 -18.61 4.11
C PRO A 158 -10.41 -17.70 4.24
N THR A 159 -10.30 -16.41 3.94
CA THR A 159 -11.44 -15.49 3.97
C THR A 159 -12.50 -15.86 2.92
N VAL A 160 -12.07 -16.25 1.73
CA VAL A 160 -12.98 -16.75 0.68
C VAL A 160 -13.68 -18.03 1.14
N ILE A 161 -12.93 -18.97 1.72
CA ILE A 161 -13.52 -20.22 2.25
C ILE A 161 -14.50 -19.93 3.38
N ALA A 162 -14.18 -18.97 4.24
CA ALA A 162 -15.05 -18.57 5.36
C ALA A 162 -16.43 -18.09 4.87
N VAL A 163 -16.45 -17.23 3.84
CA VAL A 163 -17.72 -16.71 3.31
C VAL A 163 -18.49 -17.79 2.56
N GLN A 164 -17.79 -18.67 1.81
CA GLN A 164 -18.43 -19.78 1.12
C GLN A 164 -19.13 -20.76 2.08
N ASN A 165 -18.57 -20.94 3.28
CA ASN A 165 -19.18 -21.78 4.33
C ASN A 165 -20.34 -21.10 5.07
N ALA A 166 -20.48 -19.79 4.96
CA ALA A 166 -21.52 -19.01 5.65
C ALA A 166 -22.81 -18.85 4.83
N VAL A 167 -22.76 -19.10 3.50
CA VAL A 167 -23.88 -18.84 2.59
C VAL A 167 -24.45 -20.12 1.97
N ALA A 168 -25.69 -20.05 1.48
CA ALA A 168 -26.31 -21.16 0.74
C ALA A 168 -25.56 -21.41 -0.58
N LYS A 169 -25.60 -22.66 -1.08
CA LYS A 169 -24.92 -23.08 -2.32
C LYS A 169 -25.26 -22.19 -3.53
N ARG A 170 -26.51 -21.71 -3.63
CA ARG A 170 -26.95 -20.80 -4.69
C ARG A 170 -26.28 -19.44 -4.68
N ASP A 171 -25.78 -19.01 -3.52
CA ASP A 171 -25.21 -17.68 -3.30
C ASP A 171 -23.65 -17.68 -3.28
N LEU A 172 -23.02 -18.86 -3.49
CA LEU A 172 -21.56 -19.00 -3.42
C LEU A 172 -20.78 -18.05 -4.34
N GLY A 173 -21.26 -17.90 -5.59
CA GLY A 173 -20.64 -17.02 -6.57
C GLY A 173 -20.72 -15.56 -6.13
N VAL A 174 -21.91 -15.13 -5.77
CA VAL A 174 -22.18 -13.75 -5.30
C VAL A 174 -21.38 -13.44 -4.03
N ALA A 175 -21.39 -14.34 -3.07
CA ALA A 175 -20.67 -14.13 -1.81
C ALA A 175 -19.15 -14.03 -2.02
N THR A 176 -18.58 -14.85 -2.90
CA THR A 176 -17.15 -14.81 -3.24
C THR A 176 -16.77 -13.51 -3.96
N SER A 177 -17.57 -13.09 -4.95
CA SER A 177 -17.32 -11.83 -5.65
C SER A 177 -17.50 -10.61 -4.74
N SER A 178 -18.45 -10.65 -3.81
CA SER A 178 -18.68 -9.59 -2.82
C SER A 178 -17.48 -9.38 -1.91
N VAL A 179 -16.89 -10.46 -1.36
CA VAL A 179 -15.66 -10.35 -0.54
C VAL A 179 -14.54 -9.69 -1.32
N THR A 180 -14.38 -10.07 -2.59
CA THR A 180 -13.37 -9.47 -3.46
C THR A 180 -13.66 -7.99 -3.71
N LEU A 181 -14.93 -7.64 -3.97
CA LEU A 181 -15.37 -6.25 -4.16
C LEU A 181 -15.05 -5.39 -2.93
N PHE A 182 -15.46 -5.81 -1.73
CA PHE A 182 -15.21 -5.05 -0.50
C PHE A 182 -13.72 -4.89 -0.21
N ARG A 183 -12.93 -5.92 -0.46
CA ARG A 183 -11.48 -5.83 -0.34
C ARG A 183 -10.88 -4.83 -1.34
N GLN A 184 -11.35 -4.79 -2.58
CA GLN A 184 -10.89 -3.84 -3.59
C GLN A 184 -11.32 -2.40 -3.29
N LEU A 185 -12.55 -2.20 -2.76
CA LEU A 185 -12.98 -0.89 -2.27
C LEU A 185 -12.07 -0.40 -1.13
N GLY A 186 -11.78 -1.28 -0.16
CA GLY A 186 -10.83 -0.98 0.90
C GLY A 186 -9.45 -0.66 0.36
N ALA A 187 -8.95 -1.46 -0.60
CA ALA A 187 -7.67 -1.26 -1.25
C ALA A 187 -7.56 0.12 -1.91
N THR A 188 -8.59 0.53 -2.65
CA THR A 188 -8.60 1.82 -3.33
C THR A 188 -8.56 2.99 -2.34
N VAL A 189 -9.42 2.95 -1.31
CA VAL A 189 -9.46 3.98 -0.27
C VAL A 189 -8.17 4.00 0.53
N GLY A 190 -7.66 2.82 0.93
CA GLY A 190 -6.42 2.68 1.68
C GLY A 190 -5.21 3.22 0.91
N THR A 191 -5.05 2.81 -0.36
CA THR A 191 -3.95 3.31 -1.20
C THR A 191 -4.01 4.83 -1.36
N ALA A 192 -5.19 5.41 -1.62
CA ALA A 192 -5.35 6.85 -1.73
C ALA A 192 -4.98 7.58 -0.42
N ALA A 193 -5.45 7.06 0.73
CA ALA A 193 -5.12 7.61 2.05
C ALA A 193 -3.62 7.54 2.33
N PHE A 194 -2.98 6.40 2.07
CA PHE A 194 -1.55 6.21 2.33
C PHE A 194 -0.67 7.08 1.43
N ILE A 195 -1.01 7.20 0.14
CA ILE A 195 -0.32 8.11 -0.78
C ILE A 195 -0.49 9.56 -0.31
N SER A 196 -1.68 9.96 0.14
CA SER A 196 -1.94 11.29 0.68
C SER A 196 -1.10 11.58 1.93
N VAL A 197 -0.99 10.62 2.85
CA VAL A 197 -0.13 10.74 4.04
C VAL A 197 1.34 10.84 3.64
N LEU A 198 1.81 10.01 2.70
CA LEU A 198 3.17 10.03 2.21
C LEU A 198 3.55 11.41 1.68
N PHE A 199 2.84 11.89 0.66
CA PHE A 199 3.16 13.18 0.02
C PHE A 199 2.85 14.39 0.90
N GLY A 200 1.91 14.27 1.85
CA GLY A 200 1.66 15.30 2.84
C GLY A 200 2.78 15.49 3.85
N ARG A 201 3.61 14.47 4.06
CA ARG A 201 4.73 14.50 5.03
C ARG A 201 6.10 14.65 4.39
N VAL A 202 6.29 14.17 3.15
CA VAL A 202 7.59 14.08 2.51
C VAL A 202 8.33 15.43 2.48
N GLY A 203 7.63 16.54 2.30
CA GLY A 203 8.24 17.88 2.31
C GLY A 203 8.84 18.24 3.67
N ASN A 204 8.09 18.04 4.75
CA ASN A 204 8.53 18.35 6.11
C ASN A 204 9.66 17.43 6.57
N GLU A 205 9.54 16.12 6.31
CA GLU A 205 10.56 15.13 6.67
C GLU A 205 11.87 15.38 5.89
N THR A 206 11.77 15.72 4.62
CA THR A 206 12.93 16.07 3.79
C THR A 206 13.59 17.35 4.29
N GLN A 207 12.82 18.37 4.68
CA GLN A 207 13.38 19.60 5.23
C GLN A 207 14.12 19.36 6.55
N ALA A 208 13.57 18.53 7.43
CA ALA A 208 14.23 18.13 8.69
C ALA A 208 15.54 17.37 8.40
N ALA A 209 15.53 16.44 7.45
CA ALA A 209 16.73 15.70 7.04
C ALA A 209 17.81 16.61 6.43
N PHE A 210 17.43 17.64 5.65
CA PHE A 210 18.38 18.64 5.15
C PHE A 210 19.05 19.43 6.29
N GLN A 211 18.30 19.86 7.30
CA GLN A 211 18.86 20.59 8.45
C GLN A 211 19.93 19.75 9.17
N ASN A 212 19.69 18.46 9.31
CA ASN A 212 20.67 17.53 9.92
C ASN A 212 21.89 17.30 9.02
N SER A 213 21.73 17.34 7.70
CA SER A 213 22.81 17.07 6.75
C SER A 213 23.74 18.25 6.50
N VAL A 214 23.30 19.50 6.72
CA VAL A 214 24.12 20.71 6.53
C VAL A 214 25.39 20.71 7.37
N THR A 215 25.38 20.06 8.54
CA THR A 215 26.55 19.95 9.42
C THR A 215 27.51 18.83 9.03
N ASN A 216 27.14 17.97 8.09
CA ASN A 216 27.97 16.85 7.63
C ASN A 216 29.07 17.32 6.67
N PRO A 217 30.37 17.09 7.00
CA PRO A 217 31.49 17.51 6.14
C PRO A 217 31.47 16.89 4.73
N GLU A 218 31.00 15.64 4.59
CA GLU A 218 30.90 14.98 3.29
C GLU A 218 29.82 15.61 2.41
N TYR A 219 28.70 16.01 3.02
CA TYR A 219 27.63 16.73 2.32
C TYR A 219 28.11 18.09 1.82
N GLN A 220 28.81 18.86 2.66
CA GLN A 220 29.38 20.15 2.28
C GLN A 220 30.41 20.02 1.16
N LYS A 221 31.28 19.00 1.22
CA LYS A 221 32.25 18.72 0.16
C LYS A 221 31.56 18.38 -1.15
N ALA A 222 30.50 17.59 -1.11
CA ALA A 222 29.72 17.23 -2.30
C ALA A 222 28.98 18.43 -2.92
N LEU A 223 28.54 19.41 -2.11
CA LEU A 223 27.94 20.67 -2.58
C LEU A 223 28.93 21.54 -3.38
N MET A 224 30.22 21.51 -3.02
CA MET A 224 31.26 22.30 -3.66
C MET A 224 31.88 21.63 -4.90
N ASP A 225 31.51 20.37 -5.18
CA ASP A 225 32.05 19.62 -6.33
C ASP A 225 31.42 20.12 -7.63
N PRO A 226 32.22 20.61 -8.59
CA PRO A 226 31.74 21.09 -9.88
C PRO A 226 30.95 20.08 -10.70
N ASN A 227 31.14 18.78 -10.44
CA ASN A 227 30.41 17.72 -11.13
C ASN A 227 28.94 17.60 -10.65
N ASN A 228 28.61 18.20 -9.52
CA ASN A 228 27.29 18.10 -8.90
C ASN A 228 26.38 19.31 -9.15
N VAL A 229 26.78 20.26 -10.01
CA VAL A 229 26.06 21.52 -10.24
C VAL A 229 24.58 21.29 -10.62
N SER A 230 24.31 20.34 -11.49
CA SER A 230 22.92 20.01 -11.89
C SER A 230 22.08 19.51 -10.71
N THR A 231 22.64 18.65 -9.87
CA THR A 231 21.97 18.15 -8.66
C THR A 231 21.72 19.28 -7.67
N VAL A 232 22.70 20.15 -7.46
CA VAL A 232 22.59 21.31 -6.55
C VAL A 232 21.49 22.26 -7.02
N GLN A 233 21.40 22.55 -8.32
CA GLN A 233 20.32 23.39 -8.88
C GLN A 233 18.94 22.79 -8.64
N GLN A 234 18.77 21.47 -8.80
CA GLN A 234 17.51 20.77 -8.54
C GLN A 234 17.15 20.79 -7.05
N LEU A 235 18.13 20.62 -6.16
CA LEU A 235 17.93 20.73 -4.71
C LEU A 235 17.49 22.15 -4.33
N GLN A 236 18.10 23.19 -4.88
CA GLN A 236 17.70 24.57 -4.66
C GLN A 236 16.28 24.85 -5.16
N ALA A 237 15.92 24.33 -6.34
CA ALA A 237 14.58 24.47 -6.89
C ALA A 237 13.52 23.81 -5.99
N LEU A 238 13.81 22.66 -5.38
CA LEU A 238 12.94 22.03 -4.38
C LEU A 238 12.82 22.88 -3.10
N GLN A 239 13.94 23.41 -2.59
CA GLN A 239 13.93 24.23 -1.36
C GLN A 239 13.19 25.56 -1.55
N THR A 240 13.26 26.15 -2.75
CA THR A 240 12.56 27.41 -3.09
C THR A 240 11.11 27.20 -3.52
N GLY A 241 10.63 25.96 -3.58
CA GLY A 241 9.27 25.65 -4.01
C GLY A 241 9.04 25.80 -5.52
N GLN A 242 10.12 25.97 -6.31
CA GLN A 242 10.05 26.04 -7.78
C GLN A 242 9.95 24.66 -8.42
N ALA A 243 10.33 23.60 -7.70
CA ALA A 243 10.15 22.21 -8.09
C ALA A 243 9.30 21.49 -7.03
N THR A 244 8.65 20.41 -7.45
CA THR A 244 7.82 19.53 -6.59
C THR A 244 8.38 18.11 -6.66
N PHE A 245 7.94 17.24 -5.73
CA PHE A 245 8.27 15.81 -5.74
C PHE A 245 7.46 14.99 -6.76
N ASP A 246 6.79 15.66 -7.72
CA ASP A 246 5.99 14.99 -8.76
C ASP A 246 6.87 14.20 -9.76
N ASP A 247 8.10 14.68 -10.00
CA ASP A 247 9.11 13.99 -10.81
C ASP A 247 10.34 13.67 -9.96
N THR A 248 10.54 12.40 -9.69
CA THR A 248 11.67 11.87 -8.93
C THR A 248 12.68 11.14 -9.81
N SER A 249 12.51 11.15 -11.15
CA SER A 249 13.36 10.40 -12.09
C SER A 249 14.84 10.82 -12.05
N TRP A 250 15.11 12.09 -11.78
CA TRP A 250 16.46 12.63 -11.67
C TRP A 250 17.26 12.11 -10.46
N LEU A 251 16.57 11.62 -9.41
CA LEU A 251 17.22 11.06 -8.22
C LEU A 251 18.10 9.85 -8.58
N ALA A 252 17.72 9.08 -9.60
CA ALA A 252 18.47 7.89 -10.02
C ALA A 252 19.86 8.23 -10.60
N SER A 253 20.06 9.44 -11.15
CA SER A 253 21.31 9.90 -11.73
C SER A 253 22.10 10.88 -10.85
N ALA A 254 21.50 11.33 -9.74
CA ALA A 254 22.07 12.31 -8.84
C ALA A 254 23.11 11.72 -7.88
N ASN A 255 24.01 12.57 -7.38
CA ASN A 255 24.97 12.17 -6.36
C ASN A 255 24.25 11.74 -5.06
N ARG A 256 24.45 10.48 -4.65
CA ARG A 256 23.75 9.87 -3.51
C ARG A 256 23.96 10.66 -2.20
N THR A 257 25.12 11.22 -1.97
CA THR A 257 25.40 12.04 -0.79
C THR A 257 24.52 13.29 -0.74
N LEU A 258 24.30 13.95 -1.87
CA LEU A 258 23.48 15.16 -1.97
C LEU A 258 21.98 14.89 -1.88
N ILE A 259 21.53 13.78 -2.42
CA ILE A 259 20.11 13.40 -2.38
C ILE A 259 19.74 12.61 -1.12
N HIS A 260 20.72 12.18 -0.31
CA HIS A 260 20.48 11.40 0.91
C HIS A 260 19.39 12.00 1.82
N PRO A 261 19.35 13.33 2.08
CA PRO A 261 18.27 13.92 2.86
C PRO A 261 16.88 13.73 2.24
N ILE A 262 16.77 13.70 0.91
CA ILE A 262 15.51 13.42 0.22
C ILE A 262 15.12 11.96 0.43
N LEU A 263 16.06 11.02 0.24
CA LEU A 263 15.82 9.59 0.44
C LEU A 263 15.39 9.30 1.87
N GLU A 264 16.01 9.95 2.85
CA GLU A 264 15.65 9.86 4.26
C GLU A 264 14.25 10.44 4.53
N GLY A 265 13.92 11.58 3.96
CA GLY A 265 12.59 12.18 4.05
C GLY A 265 11.49 11.28 3.49
N PHE A 266 11.74 10.63 2.35
CA PHE A 266 10.83 9.61 1.80
C PHE A 266 10.73 8.39 2.70
N ALA A 267 11.84 7.84 3.18
CA ALA A 267 11.86 6.67 4.05
C ALA A 267 11.10 6.92 5.36
N ASN A 268 11.33 8.08 6.01
CA ASN A 268 10.63 8.48 7.22
C ASN A 268 9.12 8.66 6.98
N SER A 269 8.75 9.28 5.85
CA SER A 269 7.34 9.44 5.48
C SER A 269 6.66 8.10 5.25
N MET A 270 7.34 7.14 4.60
CA MET A 270 6.83 5.77 4.40
C MET A 270 6.74 5.01 5.73
N SER A 271 7.67 5.23 6.67
CA SER A 271 7.59 4.66 8.03
C SER A 271 6.27 5.03 8.71
N HIS A 272 5.84 6.29 8.61
CA HIS A 272 4.52 6.70 9.12
C HIS A 272 3.35 6.00 8.41
N VAL A 273 3.46 5.78 7.11
CA VAL A 273 2.44 5.03 6.34
C VAL A 273 2.37 3.59 6.81
N PHE A 274 3.50 2.91 7.00
CA PHE A 274 3.54 1.56 7.53
C PHE A 274 2.97 1.47 8.95
N LEU A 275 3.22 2.47 9.79
CA LEU A 275 2.66 2.54 11.14
C LEU A 275 1.13 2.67 11.13
N ILE A 276 0.57 3.46 10.21
CA ILE A 276 -0.89 3.60 10.06
C ILE A 276 -1.51 2.32 9.52
N GLY A 277 -0.79 1.58 8.68
CA GLY A 277 -1.25 0.32 8.12
C GLY A 277 -1.20 -0.87 9.10
N ALA A 278 -0.37 -0.77 10.14
CA ALA A 278 -0.19 -1.79 11.18
C ALA A 278 -1.31 -1.76 12.22
#